data_9226f0685d9953ce986c230a24865ddb
#
_entry.id   9226f0685d9953ce986c230a24865ddb
#
_cell.length_a   1.000
_cell.length_b   1.000
_cell.length_c   1.000
_cell.angle_alpha   90.00
_cell.angle_beta   90.00
_cell.angle_gamma   90.00
#
_symmetry.space_group_name_H-M   'P 1'
#
loop_
_entity.id
_entity.type
_entity.pdbx_description
1 polymer ?
#
loop_
_entity_poly.entity_id
_entity_poly.type
_entity_poly.pdbx_seq_one_letter_code
_entity_poly.pdbx_strand_id
1 'polypeptide(L)'
;MKGKILLACFDVFRDEEVCRSLEAYRWLQKNPSEDFSARLLTVGWEENKKETEEIAGEDWRAVVFLGNGRGDEHKIEKLGLNAQGTNILDNFNRRCLGDKILEEGRAAYFTSWDAEKLLEEMRRFGVPCQISYYPGLFLCNGSLYRLLHHESGKQKKRPTLLLHLSPDREIEKDLPGILLALKESLSGI
;
A
#
# COMPACT_ATOMS: atom_id res chain seq x y z
N MET A 1 14.43 1.72 15.29
CA MET A 1 13.60 2.93 15.08
C MET A 1 12.38 2.82 15.98
N LYS A 2 12.14 3.84 16.79
CA LYS A 2 10.94 3.94 17.64
C LYS A 2 9.89 4.72 16.83
N GLY A 3 9.01 4.04 16.13
CA GLY A 3 7.92 4.67 15.40
C GLY A 3 6.88 3.62 15.04
N LYS A 4 5.66 4.06 14.74
CA LYS A 4 4.59 3.18 14.27
C LYS A 4 4.75 2.84 12.79
N ILE A 5 4.21 1.71 12.38
CA ILE A 5 3.99 1.36 10.98
C ILE A 5 2.68 2.03 10.55
N LEU A 6 2.71 2.83 9.52
CA LEU A 6 1.50 3.41 8.92
C LEU A 6 0.86 2.39 7.97
N LEU A 7 -0.42 2.14 8.16
CA LEU A 7 -1.29 1.43 7.22
C LEU A 7 -2.16 2.48 6.51
N ALA A 8 -1.78 2.82 5.29
CA ALA A 8 -2.47 3.80 4.45
C ALA A 8 -3.49 3.06 3.57
N CYS A 9 -4.75 3.08 3.98
CA CYS A 9 -5.85 2.33 3.40
C CYS A 9 -6.58 3.17 2.36
N PHE A 10 -6.78 2.67 1.15
CA PHE A 10 -7.60 3.36 0.15
C PHE A 10 -9.09 3.24 0.48
N ASP A 11 -9.82 4.32 0.31
CA ASP A 11 -11.27 4.33 0.41
C ASP A 11 -11.93 3.58 -0.75
N VAL A 12 -13.24 3.40 -0.69
CA VAL A 12 -14.00 2.71 -1.74
C VAL A 12 -13.87 3.43 -3.09
N PHE A 13 -13.64 2.65 -4.15
CA PHE A 13 -13.62 3.16 -5.51
C PHE A 13 -15.02 3.04 -6.11
N ARG A 14 -15.66 4.18 -6.34
CA ARG A 14 -17.03 4.27 -6.91
C ARG A 14 -18.02 3.39 -6.15
N ASP A 15 -18.75 2.56 -6.90
CA ASP A 15 -19.82 1.70 -6.41
C ASP A 15 -19.33 0.27 -6.10
N GLU A 16 -18.01 0.10 -5.82
CA GLU A 16 -17.50 -1.21 -5.41
C GLU A 16 -18.20 -1.68 -4.13
N GLU A 17 -18.89 -2.82 -4.21
CA GLU A 17 -19.61 -3.42 -3.07
C GLU A 17 -18.66 -3.90 -1.96
N VAL A 18 -17.46 -4.33 -2.36
CA VAL A 18 -16.45 -4.89 -1.46
C VAL A 18 -15.19 -4.03 -1.49
N CYS A 19 -14.88 -3.41 -0.37
CA CYS A 19 -13.63 -2.65 -0.19
C CYS A 19 -12.86 -3.15 1.04
N ARG A 20 -11.97 -4.13 0.84
CA ARG A 20 -11.18 -4.74 1.91
C ARG A 20 -10.21 -3.77 2.57
N SER A 21 -9.75 -2.78 1.83
CA SER A 21 -8.91 -1.71 2.36
C SER A 21 -9.67 -0.84 3.36
N LEU A 22 -10.91 -0.44 3.05
CA LEU A 22 -11.78 0.32 3.97
C LEU A 22 -12.20 -0.52 5.18
N GLU A 23 -12.48 -1.82 4.98
CA GLU A 23 -12.78 -2.74 6.08
C GLU A 23 -11.58 -2.88 7.03
N ALA A 24 -10.35 -3.01 6.49
CA ALA A 24 -9.12 -3.03 7.27
C ALA A 24 -8.96 -1.73 8.08
N TYR A 25 -9.18 -0.57 7.46
CA TYR A 25 -9.17 0.70 8.17
C TYR A 25 -10.16 0.73 9.34
N ARG A 26 -11.42 0.35 9.10
CA ARG A 26 -12.46 0.31 10.13
C ARG A 26 -12.13 -0.64 11.28
N TRP A 27 -11.55 -1.80 10.95
CA TRP A 27 -11.09 -2.76 11.94
C TRP A 27 -9.97 -2.16 12.82
N LEU A 28 -8.99 -1.50 12.22
CA LEU A 28 -7.87 -0.85 12.92
C LEU A 28 -8.35 0.31 13.82
N GLN A 29 -9.38 1.05 13.42
CA GLN A 29 -9.98 2.07 14.26
C GLN A 29 -10.64 1.49 15.51
N LYS A 30 -11.24 0.31 15.41
CA LYS A 30 -11.86 -0.41 16.54
C LYS A 30 -10.85 -1.14 17.42
N ASN A 31 -9.67 -1.47 16.87
CA ASN A 31 -8.61 -2.23 17.52
C ASN A 31 -7.29 -1.43 17.52
N PRO A 32 -7.18 -0.38 18.35
CA PRO A 32 -6.00 0.47 18.37
C PRO A 32 -4.75 -0.32 18.81
N SER A 33 -3.61 0.03 18.22
CA SER A 33 -2.32 -0.63 18.44
C SER A 33 -1.22 0.38 18.77
N GLU A 34 -0.24 -0.05 19.58
CA GLU A 34 0.97 0.73 19.81
C GLU A 34 1.94 0.65 18.62
N ASP A 35 1.92 -0.45 17.86
CA ASP A 35 2.81 -0.70 16.74
C ASP A 35 2.31 -0.12 15.41
N PHE A 36 0.98 0.06 15.26
CA PHE A 36 0.35 0.46 14.01
C PHE A 36 -0.48 1.74 14.15
N SER A 37 -0.54 2.49 13.06
CA SER A 37 -1.46 3.61 12.86
C SER A 37 -2.17 3.41 11.52
N ALA A 38 -3.42 3.87 11.40
CA ALA A 38 -4.17 3.77 10.17
C ALA A 38 -4.58 5.15 9.66
N ARG A 39 -4.49 5.36 8.35
CA ARG A 39 -4.98 6.54 7.62
C ARG A 39 -5.84 6.09 6.44
N LEU A 40 -6.99 6.72 6.25
CA LEU A 40 -7.80 6.53 5.07
C LEU A 40 -7.32 7.49 3.98
N LEU A 41 -7.11 6.98 2.76
CA LEU A 41 -6.68 7.75 1.61
C LEU A 41 -7.85 7.97 0.65
N THR A 42 -7.95 9.17 0.14
CA THR A 42 -8.97 9.57 -0.83
C THR A 42 -8.71 8.93 -2.20
N VAL A 43 -9.76 8.43 -2.84
CA VAL A 43 -9.69 7.89 -4.20
C VAL A 43 -9.92 9.02 -5.22
N GLY A 44 -8.95 9.93 -5.28
CA GLY A 44 -8.89 11.08 -6.17
C GLY A 44 -7.44 11.35 -6.58
N TRP A 45 -7.18 11.66 -7.86
CA TRP A 45 -5.83 11.83 -8.38
C TRP A 45 -5.02 12.90 -7.64
N GLU A 46 -5.61 14.08 -7.42
CA GLU A 46 -4.92 15.21 -6.77
C GLU A 46 -4.87 15.04 -5.25
N GLU A 47 -5.97 14.61 -4.64
CA GLU A 47 -6.08 14.40 -3.20
C GLU A 47 -5.09 13.32 -2.75
N ASN A 48 -5.08 12.19 -3.44
CA ASN A 48 -4.20 11.07 -3.12
C ASN A 48 -2.71 11.43 -3.29
N LYS A 49 -2.39 12.21 -4.34
CA LYS A 49 -1.04 12.74 -4.53
C LYS A 49 -0.60 13.56 -3.31
N LYS A 50 -1.43 14.52 -2.88
CA LYS A 50 -1.16 15.38 -1.73
C LYS A 50 -1.01 14.57 -0.43
N GLU A 51 -1.94 13.66 -0.15
CA GLU A 51 -1.89 12.79 1.02
C GLU A 51 -0.63 11.92 1.05
N THR A 52 -0.19 11.41 -0.12
CA THR A 52 1.05 10.64 -0.23
C THR A 52 2.30 11.51 0.02
N GLU A 53 2.30 12.76 -0.45
CA GLU A 53 3.39 13.73 -0.19
C GLU A 53 3.45 14.11 1.30
N GLU A 54 2.31 14.25 1.98
CA GLU A 54 2.24 14.44 3.43
C GLU A 54 2.85 13.25 4.17
N ILE A 55 2.45 12.00 3.83
CA ILE A 55 3.02 10.77 4.39
C ILE A 55 4.54 10.70 4.17
N ALA A 56 5.03 11.15 3.03
CA ALA A 56 6.46 11.18 2.73
C ALA A 56 7.25 12.10 3.67
N GLY A 57 6.65 13.21 4.10
CA GLY A 57 7.23 14.18 5.04
C GLY A 57 7.17 13.77 6.51
N GLU A 58 6.39 12.76 6.87
CA GLU A 58 6.19 12.32 8.25
C GLU A 58 7.21 11.24 8.67
N ASP A 59 7.46 11.11 9.98
CA ASP A 59 8.41 10.12 10.55
C ASP A 59 7.71 8.82 10.93
N TRP A 60 7.48 7.96 9.94
CA TRP A 60 6.98 6.60 10.11
C TRP A 60 8.13 5.59 10.14
N ARG A 61 8.06 4.57 10.99
CA ARG A 61 8.99 3.43 10.96
C ARG A 61 8.94 2.71 9.62
N ALA A 62 7.75 2.53 9.07
CA ALA A 62 7.47 1.92 7.78
C ALA A 62 6.10 2.37 7.27
N VAL A 63 5.85 2.25 5.96
CA VAL A 63 4.54 2.57 5.35
C VAL A 63 4.07 1.39 4.50
N VAL A 64 2.83 0.97 4.74
CA VAL A 64 2.14 -0.05 3.95
C VAL A 64 0.88 0.56 3.36
N PHE A 65 0.83 0.64 2.05
CA PHE A 65 -0.40 0.95 1.34
C PHE A 65 -1.27 -0.30 1.26
N LEU A 66 -2.55 -0.20 1.62
CA LEU A 66 -3.53 -1.27 1.51
C LEU A 66 -4.56 -0.90 0.45
N GLY A 67 -4.58 -1.65 -0.65
CA GLY A 67 -5.51 -1.44 -1.75
C GLY A 67 -6.37 -2.68 -2.00
N ASN A 68 -7.49 -2.52 -2.73
CA ASN A 68 -8.26 -3.65 -3.23
C ASN A 68 -7.51 -4.34 -4.36
N GLY A 69 -7.35 -5.65 -4.23
CA GLY A 69 -6.75 -6.51 -5.24
C GLY A 69 -7.76 -7.22 -6.13
N ARG A 70 -7.30 -8.25 -6.80
CA ARG A 70 -8.11 -9.19 -7.58
C ARG A 70 -7.62 -10.61 -7.32
N GLY A 71 -8.53 -11.58 -7.38
CA GLY A 71 -8.25 -13.00 -7.16
C GLY A 71 -8.34 -13.37 -5.68
N ASP A 72 -8.06 -14.61 -5.38
CA ASP A 72 -8.33 -15.31 -4.12
C ASP A 72 -7.20 -15.19 -3.07
N GLU A 73 -6.04 -14.67 -3.45
CA GLU A 73 -4.90 -14.43 -2.55
C GLU A 73 -4.56 -12.94 -2.46
N HIS A 74 -4.03 -12.52 -1.31
CA HIS A 74 -3.41 -11.21 -1.17
C HIS A 74 -2.14 -11.11 -2.02
N LYS A 75 -1.74 -9.88 -2.42
CA LYS A 75 -0.56 -9.68 -3.26
C LYS A 75 0.40 -8.67 -2.64
N ILE A 76 1.64 -9.11 -2.46
CA ILE A 76 2.76 -8.25 -2.11
C ILE A 76 3.31 -7.68 -3.41
N GLU A 77 3.09 -6.38 -3.65
CA GLU A 77 3.53 -5.73 -4.88
C GLU A 77 5.02 -5.38 -4.80
N LYS A 78 5.82 -5.98 -5.67
CA LYS A 78 7.27 -5.85 -5.65
C LYS A 78 7.79 -4.62 -6.40
N LEU A 79 6.96 -4.01 -7.25
CA LEU A 79 7.32 -2.86 -8.07
C LEU A 79 6.34 -1.71 -7.90
N GLY A 80 6.86 -0.48 -7.86
CA GLY A 80 6.12 0.74 -8.17
C GLY A 80 6.55 1.21 -9.57
N LEU A 81 5.59 1.38 -10.48
CA LEU A 81 5.81 1.73 -11.88
C LEU A 81 5.61 3.23 -12.11
N ASN A 82 6.48 3.87 -12.89
CA ASN A 82 6.30 5.26 -13.32
C ASN A 82 5.28 5.36 -14.46
N ALA A 83 4.10 4.85 -14.22
CA ALA A 83 3.01 4.84 -15.18
C ALA A 83 1.66 4.99 -14.49
N GLN A 84 0.73 5.66 -15.14
CA GLN A 84 -0.65 5.82 -14.66
C GLN A 84 -1.65 5.74 -15.80
N GLY A 85 -2.85 5.23 -15.50
CA GLY A 85 -3.88 4.97 -16.51
C GLY A 85 -4.70 6.22 -16.81
N THR A 86 -4.42 6.86 -17.94
CA THR A 86 -5.10 8.10 -18.37
C THR A 86 -6.60 7.93 -18.66
N ASN A 87 -7.04 6.68 -18.85
CA ASN A 87 -8.46 6.37 -19.11
C ASN A 87 -9.26 6.05 -17.83
N ILE A 88 -8.61 6.04 -16.65
CA ILE A 88 -9.27 5.72 -15.38
C ILE A 88 -9.77 7.02 -14.75
N LEU A 89 -11.08 7.12 -14.52
CA LEU A 89 -11.69 8.23 -13.78
C LEU A 89 -11.65 7.93 -12.29
N ASP A 90 -11.25 8.92 -11.47
CA ASP A 90 -11.33 8.87 -10.02
C ASP A 90 -12.78 9.02 -9.50
N ASN A 91 -12.96 9.06 -8.17
CA ASN A 91 -14.28 9.26 -7.56
C ASN A 91 -14.88 10.66 -7.81
N PHE A 92 -14.08 11.59 -8.30
CA PHE A 92 -14.51 12.95 -8.68
C PHE A 92 -14.71 13.08 -10.19
N ASN A 93 -14.73 11.96 -10.94
CA ASN A 93 -14.83 11.92 -12.40
C ASN A 93 -13.69 12.65 -13.13
N ARG A 94 -12.50 12.73 -12.54
CA ARG A 94 -11.31 13.33 -13.12
C ARG A 94 -10.35 12.24 -13.62
N ARG A 95 -9.53 12.58 -14.60
CA ARG A 95 -8.44 11.75 -15.13
C ARG A 95 -7.10 12.31 -14.67
N CYS A 96 -6.09 11.45 -14.56
CA CYS A 96 -4.72 11.94 -14.41
C CYS A 96 -4.25 12.69 -15.65
N LEU A 97 -3.30 13.59 -15.45
CA LEU A 97 -2.61 14.30 -16.53
C LEU A 97 -1.34 13.54 -16.92
N GLY A 98 -1.29 13.07 -18.15
CA GLY A 98 -0.15 12.30 -18.66
C GLY A 98 -0.14 10.84 -18.21
N ASP A 99 0.74 10.05 -18.79
CA ASP A 99 0.92 8.61 -18.56
C ASP A 99 2.03 8.28 -17.56
N LYS A 100 2.88 9.27 -17.23
CA LYS A 100 3.90 9.16 -16.19
C LYS A 100 3.45 9.78 -14.88
N ILE A 101 3.89 9.20 -13.78
CA ILE A 101 3.69 9.74 -12.43
C ILE A 101 4.64 10.91 -12.16
N LEU A 102 5.91 10.77 -12.58
CA LEU A 102 6.94 11.80 -12.51
C LEU A 102 7.74 11.80 -13.82
N GLU A 103 7.85 12.95 -14.50
CA GLU A 103 8.53 13.08 -15.78
C GLU A 103 10.00 12.63 -15.71
N GLU A 104 10.75 13.10 -14.71
CA GLU A 104 12.17 12.80 -14.50
C GLU A 104 12.40 11.55 -13.63
N GLY A 105 11.35 10.78 -13.34
CA GLY A 105 11.44 9.59 -12.51
C GLY A 105 11.94 8.36 -13.28
N ARG A 106 12.59 7.42 -12.59
CA ARG A 106 12.95 6.11 -13.16
C ARG A 106 11.69 5.36 -13.58
N ALA A 107 11.82 4.43 -14.54
CA ALA A 107 10.70 3.62 -15.04
C ALA A 107 10.01 2.81 -13.92
N ALA A 108 10.78 2.34 -12.93
CA ALA A 108 10.26 1.60 -11.78
C ALA A 108 11.19 1.69 -10.57
N TYR A 109 10.63 1.40 -9.39
CA TYR A 109 11.36 1.14 -8.16
C TYR A 109 10.89 -0.18 -7.56
N PHE A 110 11.85 -0.97 -7.04
CA PHE A 110 11.50 -2.10 -6.19
C PHE A 110 11.04 -1.60 -4.84
N THR A 111 10.07 -2.31 -4.24
CA THR A 111 9.72 -2.11 -2.83
C THR A 111 10.98 -2.18 -1.97
N SER A 112 11.06 -1.32 -0.96
CA SER A 112 12.15 -1.35 0.03
C SER A 112 11.88 -2.31 1.19
N TRP A 113 10.77 -3.02 1.15
CA TRP A 113 10.44 -4.10 2.07
C TRP A 113 11.00 -5.43 1.56
N ASP A 114 11.47 -6.30 2.44
CA ASP A 114 11.82 -7.68 2.09
C ASP A 114 10.54 -8.48 1.81
N ALA A 115 10.17 -8.54 0.53
CA ALA A 115 8.92 -9.15 0.09
C ALA A 115 8.93 -10.68 0.28
N GLU A 116 10.08 -11.32 0.13
CA GLU A 116 10.25 -12.76 0.32
C GLU A 116 10.07 -13.13 1.79
N LYS A 117 10.74 -12.41 2.69
CA LYS A 117 10.58 -12.61 4.13
C LYS A 117 9.14 -12.35 4.57
N LEU A 118 8.51 -11.29 4.05
CA LEU A 118 7.11 -11.02 4.33
C LEU A 118 6.20 -12.17 3.86
N LEU A 119 6.42 -12.71 2.66
CA LEU A 119 5.67 -13.85 2.15
C LEU A 119 5.79 -15.08 3.05
N GLU A 120 7.00 -15.37 3.55
CA GLU A 120 7.23 -16.47 4.51
C GLU A 120 6.46 -16.26 5.81
N GLU A 121 6.50 -15.04 6.36
CA GLU A 121 5.74 -14.70 7.57
C GLU A 121 4.22 -14.74 7.34
N MET A 122 3.72 -14.24 6.20
CA MET A 122 2.31 -14.36 5.85
C MET A 122 1.84 -15.83 5.86
N ARG A 123 2.62 -16.71 5.22
CA ARG A 123 2.33 -18.15 5.19
C ARG A 123 2.37 -18.78 6.58
N ARG A 124 3.35 -18.39 7.41
CA ARG A 124 3.50 -18.85 8.80
C ARG A 124 2.27 -18.50 9.63
N PHE A 125 1.66 -17.34 9.42
CA PHE A 125 0.43 -16.90 10.08
C PHE A 125 -0.86 -17.35 9.36
N GLY A 126 -0.77 -18.22 8.36
CA GLY A 126 -1.91 -18.80 7.66
C GLY A 126 -2.63 -17.83 6.72
N VAL A 127 -1.96 -16.77 6.28
CA VAL A 127 -2.52 -15.77 5.37
C VAL A 127 -2.13 -16.11 3.93
N PRO A 128 -3.07 -16.49 3.04
CA PRO A 128 -2.79 -16.76 1.63
C PRO A 128 -2.31 -15.50 0.93
N CYS A 129 -1.10 -15.58 0.37
CA CYS A 129 -0.44 -14.45 -0.25
C CYS A 129 0.57 -14.88 -1.32
N GLN A 130 0.75 -14.05 -2.33
CA GLN A 130 1.73 -14.23 -3.38
C GLN A 130 2.49 -12.92 -3.68
N ILE A 131 3.67 -13.05 -4.31
CA ILE A 131 4.40 -11.90 -4.84
C ILE A 131 3.84 -11.52 -6.20
N SER A 132 3.64 -10.22 -6.41
CA SER A 132 3.20 -9.62 -7.66
C SER A 132 4.20 -8.59 -8.17
N TYR A 133 4.34 -8.49 -9.48
CA TYR A 133 5.19 -7.51 -10.17
C TYR A 133 4.38 -6.48 -10.97
N TYR A 134 3.06 -6.44 -10.75
CA TYR A 134 2.19 -5.50 -11.47
C TYR A 134 1.14 -4.87 -10.54
N PRO A 135 1.45 -3.70 -9.98
CA PRO A 135 0.55 -3.00 -9.03
C PRO A 135 -0.64 -2.31 -9.71
N GLY A 136 -0.84 -2.50 -11.01
CA GLY A 136 -1.81 -1.75 -11.80
C GLY A 136 -1.31 -0.35 -12.16
N LEU A 137 -2.22 0.48 -12.68
CA LEU A 137 -1.92 1.84 -13.16
C LEU A 137 -2.81 2.90 -12.51
N PHE A 138 -3.32 2.61 -11.33
CA PHE A 138 -4.20 3.54 -10.60
C PHE A 138 -3.50 4.08 -9.34
N LEU A 139 -4.23 4.66 -8.42
CA LEU A 139 -3.72 5.40 -7.26
C LEU A 139 -2.81 4.57 -6.36
N CYS A 140 -3.10 3.26 -6.20
CA CYS A 140 -2.26 2.37 -5.39
C CYS A 140 -0.81 2.35 -5.89
N ASN A 141 -0.63 2.17 -7.20
CA ASN A 141 0.67 2.28 -7.84
C ASN A 141 1.25 3.69 -7.72
N GLY A 142 0.42 4.72 -7.90
CA GLY A 142 0.84 6.12 -7.80
C GLY A 142 1.43 6.45 -6.43
N SER A 143 0.78 6.04 -5.36
CA SER A 143 1.25 6.23 -3.98
C SER A 143 2.53 5.45 -3.70
N LEU A 144 2.56 4.16 -4.07
CA LEU A 144 3.76 3.35 -3.91
C LEU A 144 4.96 3.97 -4.65
N TYR A 145 4.79 4.30 -5.93
CA TYR A 145 5.87 4.85 -6.75
C TYR A 145 6.41 6.17 -6.19
N ARG A 146 5.52 7.14 -5.84
CA ARG A 146 5.92 8.45 -5.28
C ARG A 146 6.72 8.29 -3.99
N LEU A 147 6.27 7.42 -3.08
CA LEU A 147 6.96 7.22 -1.82
C LEU A 147 8.31 6.50 -2.03
N LEU A 148 8.38 5.49 -2.88
CA LEU A 148 9.64 4.83 -3.23
C LEU A 148 10.63 5.79 -3.92
N HIS A 149 10.14 6.69 -4.80
CA HIS A 149 10.95 7.74 -5.40
C HIS A 149 11.51 8.68 -4.33
N HIS A 150 10.66 9.19 -3.42
CA HIS A 150 11.08 10.04 -2.30
C HIS A 150 12.16 9.37 -1.43
N GLU A 151 12.02 8.08 -1.15
CA GLU A 151 13.00 7.31 -0.36
C GLU A 151 14.28 6.97 -1.15
N SER A 152 14.26 7.02 -2.47
CA SER A 152 15.37 6.52 -3.31
C SER A 152 16.67 7.31 -3.14
N GLY A 153 16.59 8.60 -2.77
CA GLY A 153 17.75 9.47 -2.50
C GLY A 153 18.31 9.39 -1.08
N LYS A 154 17.66 8.65 -0.17
CA LYS A 154 18.06 8.58 1.23
C LYS A 154 19.07 7.47 1.49
N GLN A 155 20.04 7.72 2.38
CA GLN A 155 21.01 6.68 2.80
C GLN A 155 20.31 5.51 3.50
N LYS A 156 19.37 5.81 4.39
CA LYS A 156 18.51 4.81 5.05
C LYS A 156 17.09 4.98 4.55
N LYS A 157 16.67 4.03 3.73
CA LYS A 157 15.31 4.00 3.16
C LYS A 157 14.33 3.48 4.20
N ARG A 158 13.18 4.15 4.29
CA ARG A 158 12.05 3.67 5.07
C ARG A 158 11.40 2.49 4.34
N PRO A 159 11.18 1.34 5.01
CA PRO A 159 10.45 0.23 4.41
C PRO A 159 9.07 0.68 3.91
N THR A 160 8.83 0.50 2.63
CA THR A 160 7.61 0.92 1.94
C THR A 160 7.08 -0.23 1.10
N LEU A 161 5.79 -0.50 1.21
CA LEU A 161 5.12 -1.65 0.60
C LEU A 161 3.73 -1.25 0.08
N LEU A 162 3.27 -1.94 -0.95
CA LEU A 162 1.84 -2.04 -1.32
C LEU A 162 1.39 -3.49 -1.16
N LEU A 163 0.35 -3.68 -0.41
CA LEU A 163 -0.35 -4.96 -0.26
C LEU A 163 -1.75 -4.82 -0.87
N HIS A 164 -2.03 -5.54 -1.94
CA HIS A 164 -3.37 -5.67 -2.49
C HIS A 164 -4.13 -6.78 -1.75
N LEU A 165 -5.23 -6.40 -1.14
CA LEU A 165 -6.10 -7.30 -0.39
C LEU A 165 -7.07 -8.00 -1.34
N SER A 166 -7.17 -9.32 -1.21
CA SER A 166 -8.09 -10.12 -2.01
C SER A 166 -9.55 -9.79 -1.66
N PRO A 167 -10.43 -9.54 -2.64
CA PRO A 167 -11.85 -9.32 -2.39
C PRO A 167 -12.57 -10.61 -1.94
N ASP A 168 -12.02 -11.79 -2.27
CA ASP A 168 -12.61 -13.10 -1.98
C ASP A 168 -12.32 -13.57 -0.54
N ARG A 169 -11.55 -12.78 0.22
CA ARG A 169 -11.17 -13.09 1.60
C ARG A 169 -11.84 -12.16 2.60
N GLU A 170 -12.14 -12.70 3.79
CA GLU A 170 -12.64 -11.92 4.91
C GLU A 170 -11.48 -11.24 5.64
N ILE A 171 -11.34 -9.94 5.44
CA ILE A 171 -10.18 -9.20 5.97
C ILE A 171 -10.09 -9.25 7.51
N GLU A 172 -11.21 -9.33 8.21
CA GLU A 172 -11.23 -9.42 9.68
C GLU A 172 -10.56 -10.70 10.19
N LYS A 173 -10.57 -11.78 9.40
CA LYS A 173 -9.89 -13.04 9.72
C LYS A 173 -8.40 -12.98 9.40
N ASP A 174 -8.03 -12.35 8.29
CA ASP A 174 -6.66 -12.33 7.80
C ASP A 174 -5.82 -11.18 8.42
N LEU A 175 -6.45 -10.06 8.74
CA LEU A 175 -5.75 -8.85 9.20
C LEU A 175 -4.86 -9.06 10.43
N PRO A 176 -5.27 -9.80 11.47
CA PRO A 176 -4.38 -10.09 12.60
C PRO A 176 -3.08 -10.81 12.18
N GLY A 177 -3.18 -11.78 11.26
CA GLY A 177 -2.03 -12.49 10.70
C GLY A 177 -1.16 -11.57 9.84
N ILE A 178 -1.78 -10.69 9.03
CA ILE A 178 -1.09 -9.67 8.22
C ILE A 178 -0.26 -8.75 9.13
N LEU A 179 -0.85 -8.23 10.22
CA LEU A 179 -0.16 -7.33 11.15
C LEU A 179 1.03 -8.00 11.83
N LEU A 180 0.88 -9.24 12.25
CA LEU A 180 1.98 -10.04 12.81
C LEU A 180 3.09 -10.25 11.78
N ALA A 181 2.75 -10.63 10.55
CA ALA A 181 3.72 -10.83 9.47
C ALA A 181 4.49 -9.55 9.14
N LEU A 182 3.80 -8.41 9.05
CA LEU A 182 4.43 -7.11 8.83
C LEU A 182 5.42 -6.76 9.95
N LYS A 183 5.07 -7.01 11.20
CA LYS A 183 5.94 -6.75 12.36
C LYS A 183 7.18 -7.65 12.37
N GLU A 184 6.99 -8.96 12.18
CA GLU A 184 8.07 -9.94 12.20
C GLU A 184 9.01 -9.79 11.01
N SER A 185 8.51 -9.47 9.82
CA SER A 185 9.35 -9.22 8.63
C SER A 185 10.25 -8.00 8.78
N LEU A 186 9.92 -7.03 9.66
CA LEU A 186 10.77 -5.88 9.99
C LEU A 186 11.72 -6.15 11.18
N SER A 187 11.62 -7.29 11.84
CA SER A 187 12.49 -7.63 12.95
C SER A 187 13.88 -8.03 12.41
N GLY A 188 14.92 -7.33 12.86
CA GLY A 188 16.31 -7.56 12.43
C GLY A 188 16.84 -6.60 11.37
N ILE A 189 16.08 -5.52 11.02
CA ILE A 189 16.53 -4.41 10.18
C ILE A 189 17.02 -3.23 11.03
#